data_4ffb108cc0500458505acec8099f01e0
#
_entry.id   4ffb108cc0500458505acec8099f01e0
#
_cell.length_a   1.000
_cell.length_b   1.000
_cell.length_c   1.000
_cell.angle_alpha   90.00
_cell.angle_beta   90.00
_cell.angle_gamma   90.00
#
_symmetry.space_group_name_H-M   'P 1'
#
loop_
_entity.id
_entity.type
_entity.pdbx_description
1 polymer ?
#
loop_
_entity_poly.entity_id
_entity_poly.type
_entity_poly.pdbx_seq_one_letter_code
_entity_poly.pdbx_strand_id
1 'polypeptide(L)'
;MIHVVSSSVFAIKAQQAGCDAVIAEGFEAGGHNGREETTTLCLIPAVKKAINIPLVAAGGISSGKSMHAMLALGADGVQIGSRFIASPESSAHQNFKEFILNSKEGDTQLMLKEITPVRLLKNEFYNQLIEAYENGASKEELVSLLGRGRAKKGMFMGDLSEGELEIGQVSALMDTIKPAAEIVHEIIEEFNLAKNKMSEMKF
;
A
#
# COMPACT_ATOMS: atom_id res chain seq x y z
N MET A 1 0.60 -19.91 9.09
CA MET A 1 0.51 -19.24 7.74
C MET A 1 -0.21 -17.92 7.91
N ILE A 2 0.33 -16.81 7.33
CA ILE A 2 -0.33 -15.50 7.32
C ILE A 2 -0.71 -15.20 5.87
N HIS A 3 -1.96 -14.76 5.62
CA HIS A 3 -2.48 -14.51 4.27
C HIS A 3 -2.97 -13.08 4.11
N VAL A 4 -2.65 -12.44 2.96
CA VAL A 4 -3.12 -11.08 2.63
C VAL A 4 -4.51 -11.17 2.01
N VAL A 5 -5.42 -10.30 2.45
CA VAL A 5 -6.81 -10.26 2.01
C VAL A 5 -7.28 -8.82 1.76
N SER A 6 -8.17 -8.62 0.80
CA SER A 6 -8.76 -7.32 0.46
C SER A 6 -10.21 -7.17 0.93
N SER A 7 -10.80 -8.21 1.53
CA SER A 7 -12.20 -8.19 1.98
C SER A 7 -12.46 -9.14 3.14
N SER A 8 -13.55 -8.92 3.86
CA SER A 8 -14.00 -9.82 4.94
C SER A 8 -14.37 -11.22 4.41
N VAL A 9 -14.84 -11.33 3.16
CA VAL A 9 -15.13 -12.63 2.52
C VAL A 9 -13.86 -13.44 2.35
N PHE A 10 -12.76 -12.83 1.88
CA PHE A 10 -11.47 -13.51 1.76
C PHE A 10 -10.85 -13.81 3.13
N ALA A 11 -11.04 -12.93 4.13
CA ALA A 11 -10.58 -13.18 5.49
C ALA A 11 -11.24 -14.42 6.12
N ILE A 12 -12.57 -14.57 5.96
CA ILE A 12 -13.30 -15.77 6.40
C ILE A 12 -12.75 -17.02 5.71
N LYS A 13 -12.55 -16.98 4.39
CA LYS A 13 -11.98 -18.11 3.63
C LYS A 13 -10.57 -18.48 4.10
N ALA A 14 -9.72 -17.48 4.37
CA ALA A 14 -8.37 -17.71 4.89
C ALA A 14 -8.40 -18.38 6.27
N GLN A 15 -9.26 -17.90 7.18
CA GLN A 15 -9.45 -18.52 8.49
C GLN A 15 -9.95 -19.98 8.36
N GLN A 16 -10.95 -20.24 7.50
CA GLN A 16 -11.46 -21.59 7.25
C GLN A 16 -10.41 -22.51 6.64
N ALA A 17 -9.48 -21.98 5.86
CA ALA A 17 -8.35 -22.72 5.30
C ALA A 17 -7.22 -22.99 6.33
N GLY A 18 -7.36 -22.52 7.58
CA GLY A 18 -6.39 -22.78 8.66
C GLY A 18 -5.24 -21.78 8.72
N CYS A 19 -5.42 -20.56 8.23
CA CYS A 19 -4.42 -19.50 8.43
C CYS A 19 -4.36 -19.10 9.92
N ASP A 20 -3.15 -18.84 10.41
CA ASP A 20 -2.89 -18.41 11.79
C ASP A 20 -3.21 -16.93 12.02
N ALA A 21 -3.14 -16.11 10.95
CA ALA A 21 -3.46 -14.70 10.95
C ALA A 21 -3.80 -14.22 9.52
N VAL A 22 -4.43 -13.06 9.40
CA VAL A 22 -4.64 -12.36 8.12
C VAL A 22 -4.05 -10.96 8.15
N ILE A 23 -3.60 -10.50 6.98
CA ILE A 23 -3.26 -9.10 6.72
C ILE A 23 -4.35 -8.52 5.85
N ALA A 24 -5.17 -7.61 6.38
CA ALA A 24 -6.18 -6.91 5.59
C ALA A 24 -5.56 -5.65 4.98
N GLU A 25 -5.49 -5.66 3.64
CA GLU A 25 -4.85 -4.61 2.87
C GLU A 25 -5.89 -3.73 2.19
N GLY A 26 -5.91 -2.45 2.58
CA GLY A 26 -6.82 -1.45 2.05
C GLY A 26 -6.36 -0.85 0.72
N PHE A 27 -7.29 -0.18 0.07
CA PHE A 27 -7.18 0.48 -1.24
C PHE A 27 -5.99 1.45 -1.37
N GLU A 28 -5.47 1.99 -0.28
CA GLU A 28 -4.36 2.94 -0.25
C GLU A 28 -2.99 2.30 -0.50
N ALA A 29 -2.92 0.96 -0.48
CA ALA A 29 -1.68 0.22 -0.70
C ALA A 29 -1.13 0.41 -2.12
N GLY A 30 0.19 0.31 -2.26
CA GLY A 30 0.88 0.28 -3.56
C GLY A 30 0.90 -1.12 -4.15
N GLY A 31 1.05 -1.22 -5.47
CA GLY A 31 1.06 -2.48 -6.17
C GLY A 31 -0.33 -3.10 -6.32
N HIS A 32 -0.37 -4.42 -6.35
CA HIS A 32 -1.61 -5.16 -6.53
C HIS A 32 -2.63 -4.89 -5.43
N ASN A 33 -3.86 -4.62 -5.82
CA ASN A 33 -4.96 -4.24 -4.93
C ASN A 33 -6.19 -5.14 -5.09
N GLY A 34 -7.08 -5.11 -4.10
CA GLY A 34 -8.41 -5.68 -4.21
C GLY A 34 -9.29 -4.95 -5.21
N ARG A 35 -10.30 -5.63 -5.73
CA ARG A 35 -11.25 -5.08 -6.71
C ARG A 35 -12.29 -4.17 -6.08
N GLU A 36 -12.53 -4.34 -4.77
CA GLU A 36 -13.58 -3.66 -4.01
C GLU A 36 -13.24 -2.20 -3.68
N GLU A 37 -11.98 -1.80 -3.83
CA GLU A 37 -11.48 -0.45 -3.51
C GLU A 37 -11.85 0.01 -2.09
N THR A 38 -11.92 -0.93 -1.15
CA THR A 38 -12.25 -0.64 0.24
C THR A 38 -11.06 0.00 0.94
N THR A 39 -11.23 1.19 1.48
CA THR A 39 -10.18 1.88 2.26
C THR A 39 -9.87 1.13 3.55
N THR A 40 -8.64 1.28 4.03
CA THR A 40 -8.19 0.64 5.28
C THR A 40 -9.10 0.99 6.46
N LEU A 41 -9.56 2.24 6.53
CA LEU A 41 -10.48 2.72 7.57
C LEU A 41 -11.79 1.91 7.65
N CYS A 42 -12.33 1.48 6.52
CA CYS A 42 -13.55 0.68 6.45
C CYS A 42 -13.27 -0.83 6.51
N LEU A 43 -12.16 -1.26 5.93
CA LEU A 43 -11.81 -2.68 5.80
C LEU A 43 -11.48 -3.31 7.16
N ILE A 44 -10.66 -2.64 7.98
CA ILE A 44 -10.18 -3.21 9.25
C ILE A 44 -11.33 -3.57 10.19
N PRO A 45 -12.29 -2.68 10.52
CA PRO A 45 -13.40 -3.06 11.40
C PRO A 45 -14.34 -4.10 10.78
N ALA A 46 -14.51 -4.10 9.44
CA ALA A 46 -15.30 -5.12 8.76
C ALA A 46 -14.67 -6.51 8.85
N VAL A 47 -13.35 -6.61 8.65
CA VAL A 47 -12.62 -7.88 8.79
C VAL A 47 -12.58 -8.33 10.25
N LYS A 48 -12.27 -7.42 11.19
CA LYS A 48 -12.24 -7.76 12.64
C LYS A 48 -13.55 -8.36 13.15
N LYS A 49 -14.68 -7.82 12.66
CA LYS A 49 -16.00 -8.37 12.99
C LYS A 49 -16.25 -9.77 12.41
N ALA A 50 -15.55 -10.14 11.35
CA ALA A 50 -15.81 -11.35 10.57
C ALA A 50 -14.95 -12.56 10.97
N ILE A 51 -13.82 -12.35 11.68
CA ILE A 51 -12.84 -13.40 12.01
C ILE A 51 -12.47 -13.38 13.49
N ASN A 52 -11.91 -14.51 13.96
CA ASN A 52 -11.44 -14.67 15.34
C ASN A 52 -9.91 -14.88 15.45
N ILE A 53 -9.20 -14.91 14.30
CA ILE A 53 -7.73 -15.00 14.26
C ILE A 53 -7.11 -13.60 14.25
N PRO A 54 -5.82 -13.46 14.60
CA PRO A 54 -5.13 -12.18 14.57
C PRO A 54 -5.25 -11.44 13.24
N LEU A 55 -5.46 -10.13 13.31
CA LEU A 55 -5.62 -9.22 12.18
C LEU A 55 -4.50 -8.19 12.14
N VAL A 56 -3.77 -8.14 11.04
CA VAL A 56 -2.79 -7.10 10.73
C VAL A 56 -3.39 -6.13 9.72
N ALA A 57 -3.29 -4.83 9.96
CA ALA A 57 -3.74 -3.80 9.02
C ALA A 57 -2.60 -3.43 8.06
N ALA A 58 -2.92 -3.31 6.76
CA ALA A 58 -2.01 -2.84 5.72
C ALA A 58 -2.70 -1.84 4.78
N GLY A 59 -1.89 -1.02 4.08
CA GLY A 59 -2.40 0.06 3.23
C GLY A 59 -2.63 1.37 4.00
N GLY A 60 -2.15 2.48 3.48
CA GLY A 60 -2.33 3.80 4.08
C GLY A 60 -1.58 4.07 5.40
N ILE A 61 -0.67 3.20 5.81
CA ILE A 61 0.02 3.29 7.10
C ILE A 61 1.49 3.68 6.87
N SER A 62 1.91 4.82 7.45
CA SER A 62 3.29 5.32 7.31
C SER A 62 3.84 5.96 8.58
N SER A 63 3.04 6.08 9.65
CA SER A 63 3.38 6.82 10.88
C SER A 63 2.83 6.11 12.11
N GLY A 64 3.33 6.47 13.28
CA GLY A 64 2.78 5.99 14.55
C GLY A 64 1.34 6.43 14.80
N LYS A 65 0.93 7.57 14.25
CA LYS A 65 -0.47 8.03 14.31
C LYS A 65 -1.40 7.10 13.51
N SER A 66 -1.00 6.75 12.27
CA SER A 66 -1.78 5.80 11.46
C SER A 66 -1.78 4.39 12.08
N MET A 67 -0.65 3.95 12.66
CA MET A 67 -0.59 2.71 13.44
C MET A 67 -1.58 2.74 14.62
N HIS A 68 -1.61 3.83 15.41
CA HIS A 68 -2.54 3.98 16.52
C HIS A 68 -4.00 3.90 16.08
N ALA A 69 -4.35 4.54 14.98
CA ALA A 69 -5.69 4.50 14.41
C ALA A 69 -6.10 3.06 14.02
N MET A 70 -5.22 2.28 13.41
CA MET A 70 -5.53 0.89 13.02
C MET A 70 -5.72 -0.03 14.24
N LEU A 71 -4.91 0.13 15.28
CA LEU A 71 -5.09 -0.61 16.52
C LEU A 71 -6.41 -0.22 17.22
N ALA A 72 -6.79 1.06 17.19
CA ALA A 72 -8.09 1.52 17.70
C ALA A 72 -9.27 0.95 16.92
N LEU A 73 -9.11 0.65 15.62
CA LEU A 73 -10.11 0.00 14.77
C LEU A 73 -10.17 -1.52 14.96
N GLY A 74 -9.30 -2.10 15.80
CA GLY A 74 -9.31 -3.50 16.18
C GLY A 74 -8.24 -4.37 15.50
N ALA A 75 -7.27 -3.81 14.80
CA ALA A 75 -6.11 -4.55 14.34
C ALA A 75 -5.22 -4.95 15.52
N ASP A 76 -4.55 -6.11 15.42
CA ASP A 76 -3.60 -6.61 16.41
C ASP A 76 -2.15 -6.19 16.06
N GLY A 77 -1.94 -5.66 14.86
CA GLY A 77 -0.66 -5.14 14.37
C GLY A 77 -0.81 -4.41 13.03
N VAL A 78 0.30 -3.92 12.49
CA VAL A 78 0.35 -3.23 11.19
C VAL A 78 1.46 -3.78 10.30
N GLN A 79 1.21 -3.77 8.98
CA GLN A 79 2.22 -3.98 7.95
C GLN A 79 2.43 -2.66 7.19
N ILE A 80 3.67 -2.23 7.08
CA ILE A 80 4.06 -0.97 6.44
C ILE A 80 5.00 -1.30 5.29
N GLY A 81 4.63 -0.94 4.06
CA GLY A 81 5.44 -1.18 2.86
C GLY A 81 6.10 0.11 2.37
N SER A 82 5.31 1.03 1.83
CA SER A 82 5.78 2.22 1.11
C SER A 82 6.82 3.03 1.88
N ARG A 83 6.64 3.23 3.20
CA ARG A 83 7.57 3.99 4.03
C ARG A 83 8.99 3.38 4.05
N PHE A 84 9.08 2.03 4.00
CA PHE A 84 10.38 1.33 4.01
C PHE A 84 11.03 1.24 2.63
N ILE A 85 10.31 1.51 1.54
CA ILE A 85 10.94 1.63 0.20
C ILE A 85 11.92 2.82 0.21
N ALA A 86 11.59 3.91 0.89
CA ALA A 86 12.45 5.07 1.08
C ALA A 86 13.46 4.85 2.23
N SER A 87 14.16 3.73 2.22
CA SER A 87 15.28 3.44 3.14
C SER A 87 16.53 3.02 2.37
N PRO A 88 17.75 3.27 2.89
CA PRO A 88 18.98 2.79 2.26
C PRO A 88 19.02 1.29 2.10
N GLU A 89 18.46 0.54 3.05
CA GLU A 89 18.44 -0.93 3.07
C GLU A 89 17.49 -1.55 2.04
N SER A 90 16.53 -0.77 1.53
CA SER A 90 15.63 -1.22 0.48
C SER A 90 16.41 -1.49 -0.81
N SER A 91 16.10 -2.59 -1.49
CA SER A 91 16.66 -2.94 -2.81
C SER A 91 16.11 -2.09 -3.97
N ALA A 92 15.18 -1.19 -3.72
CA ALA A 92 14.67 -0.25 -4.71
C ALA A 92 15.79 0.65 -5.24
N HIS A 93 15.74 0.96 -6.54
CA HIS A 93 16.73 1.83 -7.17
C HIS A 93 16.68 3.25 -6.61
N GLN A 94 17.83 3.91 -6.51
CA GLN A 94 17.92 5.27 -5.95
C GLN A 94 17.02 6.27 -6.67
N ASN A 95 16.95 6.22 -8.01
CA ASN A 95 16.05 7.08 -8.78
C ASN A 95 14.58 6.92 -8.34
N PHE A 96 14.13 5.68 -8.07
CA PHE A 96 12.76 5.44 -7.62
C PHE A 96 12.54 5.98 -6.21
N LYS A 97 13.49 5.82 -5.30
CA LYS A 97 13.43 6.41 -3.94
C LYS A 97 13.29 7.93 -4.00
N GLU A 98 14.10 8.59 -4.82
CA GLU A 98 14.07 10.05 -5.01
C GLU A 98 12.77 10.51 -5.68
N PHE A 99 12.26 9.74 -6.64
CA PHE A 99 10.99 10.04 -7.30
C PHE A 99 9.82 9.98 -6.30
N ILE A 100 9.83 8.99 -5.39
CA ILE A 100 8.82 8.88 -4.32
C ILE A 100 8.81 10.13 -3.44
N LEU A 101 9.97 10.67 -3.04
CA LEU A 101 10.04 11.85 -2.17
C LEU A 101 9.49 13.13 -2.81
N ASN A 102 9.37 13.16 -4.13
CA ASN A 102 8.79 14.27 -4.87
C ASN A 102 7.28 14.08 -5.13
N SER A 103 6.71 12.92 -4.74
CA SER A 103 5.29 12.63 -4.98
C SER A 103 4.39 13.49 -4.10
N LYS A 104 3.23 13.83 -4.64
CA LYS A 104 2.21 14.65 -4.00
C LYS A 104 0.90 13.90 -3.90
N GLU A 105 -0.02 14.48 -3.16
CA GLU A 105 -1.40 14.01 -3.11
C GLU A 105 -2.00 13.91 -4.52
N GLY A 106 -2.56 12.75 -4.84
CA GLY A 106 -3.11 12.47 -6.17
C GLY A 106 -2.13 11.93 -7.22
N ASP A 107 -0.83 11.80 -6.92
CA ASP A 107 0.16 11.29 -7.88
C ASP A 107 0.12 9.77 -8.05
N THR A 108 -0.58 9.04 -7.20
CA THR A 108 -0.82 7.60 -7.40
C THR A 108 -2.21 7.34 -7.97
N GLN A 109 -2.32 6.34 -8.84
CA GLN A 109 -3.59 5.93 -9.43
C GLN A 109 -3.73 4.41 -9.45
N LEU A 110 -4.95 3.89 -9.21
CA LEU A 110 -5.26 2.48 -9.40
C LEU A 110 -5.62 2.26 -10.87
N MET A 111 -4.85 1.41 -11.55
CA MET A 111 -4.96 1.12 -12.97
C MET A 111 -5.13 -0.38 -13.22
N LEU A 112 -5.30 -0.79 -14.48
CA LEU A 112 -5.30 -2.17 -14.95
C LEU A 112 -6.36 -3.07 -14.28
N LYS A 113 -7.52 -2.49 -13.94
CA LYS A 113 -8.61 -3.21 -13.23
C LYS A 113 -9.17 -4.40 -14.01
N GLU A 114 -9.06 -4.38 -15.34
CA GLU A 114 -9.47 -5.45 -16.25
C GLU A 114 -8.56 -6.69 -16.13
N ILE A 115 -7.30 -6.47 -15.75
CA ILE A 115 -6.29 -7.53 -15.55
C ILE A 115 -6.22 -7.86 -14.07
N THR A 116 -5.49 -7.05 -13.34
CA THR A 116 -5.38 -7.05 -11.88
C THR A 116 -5.15 -5.61 -11.44
N PRO A 117 -5.98 -5.06 -10.54
CA PRO A 117 -5.81 -3.69 -10.10
C PRO A 117 -4.41 -3.47 -9.52
N VAL A 118 -3.71 -2.44 -9.97
CA VAL A 118 -2.37 -2.06 -9.49
C VAL A 118 -2.33 -0.56 -9.22
N ARG A 119 -1.86 -0.17 -8.03
CA ARG A 119 -1.60 1.23 -7.71
C ARG A 119 -0.16 1.59 -8.04
N LEU A 120 0.00 2.59 -8.87
CA LEU A 120 1.29 3.08 -9.33
C LEU A 120 1.36 4.61 -9.35
N LEU A 121 2.57 5.17 -9.36
CA LEU A 121 2.84 6.59 -9.61
C LEU A 121 2.63 6.92 -11.09
N LYS A 122 2.14 8.13 -11.33
CA LYS A 122 1.98 8.69 -12.68
C LYS A 122 3.34 9.00 -13.30
N ASN A 123 3.59 8.43 -14.47
CA ASN A 123 4.78 8.60 -15.29
C ASN A 123 4.42 8.42 -16.76
N GLU A 124 5.39 8.25 -17.66
CA GLU A 124 5.11 8.07 -19.10
C GLU A 124 4.33 6.75 -19.35
N PHE A 125 4.67 5.66 -18.67
CA PHE A 125 3.89 4.44 -18.77
C PHE A 125 2.43 4.62 -18.33
N TYR A 126 2.18 5.38 -17.28
CA TYR A 126 0.81 5.74 -16.88
C TYR A 126 0.09 6.51 -18.01
N ASN A 127 0.76 7.46 -18.68
CA ASN A 127 0.17 8.21 -19.80
C ASN A 127 -0.19 7.27 -20.97
N GLN A 128 0.67 6.30 -21.28
CA GLN A 128 0.38 5.27 -22.28
C GLN A 128 -0.86 4.44 -21.92
N LEU A 129 -1.05 4.10 -20.62
CA LEU A 129 -2.26 3.42 -20.14
C LEU A 129 -3.51 4.29 -20.32
N ILE A 130 -3.43 5.59 -19.99
CA ILE A 130 -4.54 6.53 -20.19
C ILE A 130 -4.92 6.61 -21.66
N GLU A 131 -3.95 6.80 -22.56
CA GLU A 131 -4.18 6.82 -24.00
C GLU A 131 -4.83 5.52 -24.50
N ALA A 132 -4.36 4.38 -24.03
CA ALA A 132 -4.95 3.08 -24.37
C ALA A 132 -6.42 3.00 -23.91
N TYR A 133 -6.74 3.45 -22.69
CA TYR A 133 -8.12 3.48 -22.20
C TYR A 133 -9.02 4.43 -23.01
N GLU A 134 -8.53 5.63 -23.36
CA GLU A 134 -9.26 6.60 -24.17
C GLU A 134 -9.56 6.06 -25.57
N ASN A 135 -8.67 5.24 -26.12
CA ASN A 135 -8.85 4.57 -27.41
C ASN A 135 -9.67 3.25 -27.32
N GLY A 136 -10.20 2.91 -26.14
CA GLY A 136 -11.03 1.73 -25.95
C GLY A 136 -10.27 0.41 -26.02
N ALA A 137 -9.01 0.39 -25.58
CA ALA A 137 -8.16 -0.81 -25.64
C ALA A 137 -8.80 -2.02 -24.94
N SER A 138 -8.73 -3.15 -25.60
CA SER A 138 -9.15 -4.44 -25.05
C SER A 138 -8.21 -4.89 -23.92
N LYS A 139 -8.67 -5.86 -23.13
CA LYS A 139 -7.84 -6.49 -22.09
C LYS A 139 -6.52 -7.05 -22.65
N GLU A 140 -6.58 -7.66 -23.83
CA GLU A 140 -5.43 -8.27 -24.52
C GLU A 140 -4.40 -7.20 -24.91
N GLU A 141 -4.84 -6.04 -25.38
CA GLU A 141 -3.99 -4.89 -25.69
C GLU A 141 -3.36 -4.31 -24.43
N LEU A 142 -4.11 -4.18 -23.34
CA LEU A 142 -3.56 -3.73 -22.03
C LEU A 142 -2.52 -4.74 -21.50
N VAL A 143 -2.74 -6.05 -21.63
CA VAL A 143 -1.76 -7.09 -21.25
C VAL A 143 -0.48 -6.95 -22.09
N SER A 144 -0.63 -6.69 -23.39
CA SER A 144 0.50 -6.47 -24.30
C SER A 144 1.28 -5.21 -23.95
N LEU A 145 0.59 -4.11 -23.64
CA LEU A 145 1.18 -2.84 -23.22
C LEU A 145 1.93 -3.00 -21.90
N LEU A 146 1.32 -3.66 -20.90
CA LEU A 146 1.97 -3.93 -19.62
C LEU A 146 3.27 -4.75 -19.82
N GLY A 147 3.23 -5.78 -20.66
CA GLY A 147 4.38 -6.65 -20.91
C GLY A 147 4.82 -7.43 -19.68
N ARG A 148 6.10 -7.85 -19.68
CA ARG A 148 6.70 -8.58 -18.55
C ARG A 148 7.83 -7.80 -17.89
N GLY A 149 7.84 -7.82 -16.54
CA GLY A 149 8.94 -7.27 -15.75
C GLY A 149 8.99 -5.74 -15.68
N ARG A 150 7.90 -5.05 -16.02
CA ARG A 150 7.81 -3.59 -16.02
C ARG A 150 8.01 -3.01 -14.61
N ALA A 151 7.46 -3.63 -13.58
CA ALA A 151 7.70 -3.28 -12.19
C ALA A 151 9.20 -3.43 -11.81
N LYS A 152 9.85 -4.52 -12.23
CA LYS A 152 11.30 -4.68 -12.04
C LYS A 152 12.09 -3.57 -12.75
N LYS A 153 11.71 -3.24 -13.99
CA LYS A 153 12.33 -2.18 -14.78
C LYS A 153 12.28 -0.82 -14.05
N GLY A 154 11.11 -0.47 -13.51
CA GLY A 154 10.93 0.78 -12.78
C GLY A 154 11.56 0.78 -11.41
N MET A 155 11.10 -0.10 -10.52
CA MET A 155 11.44 -0.04 -9.10
C MET A 155 12.88 -0.49 -8.80
N PHE A 156 13.44 -1.46 -9.55
CA PHE A 156 14.76 -2.03 -9.27
C PHE A 156 15.86 -1.63 -10.26
N MET A 157 15.49 -1.24 -11.50
CA MET A 157 16.46 -0.80 -12.51
C MET A 157 16.45 0.72 -12.68
N GLY A 158 15.49 1.43 -12.10
CA GLY A 158 15.43 2.88 -12.03
C GLY A 158 14.95 3.57 -13.31
N ASP A 159 14.27 2.84 -14.21
CA ASP A 159 13.62 3.42 -15.38
C ASP A 159 12.29 4.07 -14.96
N LEU A 160 12.34 5.35 -14.67
CA LEU A 160 11.19 6.12 -14.20
C LEU A 160 10.16 6.43 -15.30
N SER A 161 10.54 6.33 -16.57
CA SER A 161 9.66 6.61 -17.70
C SER A 161 8.79 5.40 -18.06
N GLU A 162 9.45 4.29 -18.39
CA GLU A 162 8.80 3.09 -18.90
C GLU A 162 8.50 2.05 -17.82
N GLY A 163 8.97 2.27 -16.59
CA GLY A 163 8.77 1.36 -15.49
C GLY A 163 7.37 1.48 -14.89
N GLU A 164 6.84 0.40 -14.35
CA GLU A 164 5.68 0.41 -13.45
C GLU A 164 6.16 0.72 -12.04
N LEU A 165 5.77 1.89 -11.52
CA LEU A 165 6.28 2.46 -10.27
C LEU A 165 5.27 2.23 -9.14
N GLU A 166 5.26 1.03 -8.57
CA GLU A 166 4.30 0.61 -7.56
C GLU A 166 4.60 1.23 -6.19
N ILE A 167 3.70 2.07 -5.70
CA ILE A 167 3.78 2.71 -4.38
C ILE A 167 2.38 3.07 -3.87
N GLY A 168 2.20 3.09 -2.54
CA GLY A 168 0.95 3.47 -1.90
C GLY A 168 0.74 4.98 -1.81
N GLN A 169 -0.49 5.40 -1.53
CA GLN A 169 -0.88 6.81 -1.42
C GLN A 169 -0.07 7.58 -0.35
N VAL A 170 0.44 6.88 0.66
CA VAL A 170 1.30 7.47 1.71
C VAL A 170 2.64 7.99 1.18
N SER A 171 3.01 7.71 -0.09
CA SER A 171 4.19 8.31 -0.72
C SER A 171 4.18 9.83 -0.62
N ALA A 172 3.00 10.46 -0.75
CA ALA A 172 2.84 11.91 -0.62
C ALA A 172 3.14 12.47 0.79
N LEU A 173 3.34 11.60 1.79
CA LEU A 173 3.68 11.97 3.18
C LEU A 173 5.16 11.72 3.50
N MET A 174 5.95 11.29 2.53
CA MET A 174 7.36 10.98 2.72
C MET A 174 8.25 12.10 2.15
N ASP A 175 9.18 12.57 2.95
CA ASP A 175 10.05 13.70 2.63
C ASP A 175 11.55 13.37 2.73
N THR A 176 11.88 12.20 3.29
CA THR A 176 13.27 11.81 3.56
C THR A 176 13.50 10.32 3.38
N ILE A 177 14.71 9.97 2.92
CA ILE A 177 15.25 8.61 2.96
C ILE A 177 15.95 8.44 4.31
N LYS A 178 15.49 7.49 5.12
CA LYS A 178 16.04 7.21 6.46
C LYS A 178 16.34 5.73 6.62
N PRO A 179 17.35 5.37 7.43
CA PRO A 179 17.59 3.98 7.82
C PRO A 179 16.33 3.32 8.39
N ALA A 180 16.12 2.05 8.06
CA ALA A 180 14.93 1.31 8.51
C ALA A 180 14.78 1.31 10.04
N ALA A 181 15.88 1.24 10.78
CA ALA A 181 15.87 1.32 12.24
C ALA A 181 15.33 2.67 12.75
N GLU A 182 15.70 3.78 12.11
CA GLU A 182 15.19 5.11 12.47
C GLU A 182 13.69 5.22 12.15
N ILE A 183 13.24 4.70 11.01
CA ILE A 183 11.83 4.66 10.65
C ILE A 183 11.01 3.91 11.72
N VAL A 184 11.49 2.75 12.16
CA VAL A 184 10.83 1.98 13.23
C VAL A 184 10.77 2.79 14.52
N HIS A 185 11.88 3.42 14.91
CA HIS A 185 11.96 4.22 16.13
C HIS A 185 10.96 5.39 16.10
N GLU A 186 10.95 6.15 15.01
CA GLU A 186 10.00 7.27 14.80
C GLU A 186 8.54 6.80 14.89
N ILE A 187 8.19 5.70 14.23
CA ILE A 187 6.83 5.15 14.27
C ILE A 187 6.42 4.80 15.70
N ILE A 188 7.31 4.19 16.49
CA ILE A 188 7.01 3.83 17.88
C ILE A 188 6.89 5.07 18.78
N GLU A 189 7.76 6.08 18.60
CA GLU A 189 7.66 7.34 19.33
C GLU A 189 6.35 8.07 19.00
N GLU A 190 6.03 8.24 17.71
CA GLU A 190 4.78 8.87 17.28
C GLU A 190 3.54 8.12 17.79
N PHE A 191 3.59 6.78 17.81
CA PHE A 191 2.51 5.96 18.36
C PHE A 191 2.29 6.27 19.84
N ASN A 192 3.36 6.31 20.64
CA ASN A 192 3.26 6.60 22.05
C ASN A 192 2.74 8.02 22.31
N LEU A 193 3.20 9.00 21.54
CA LEU A 193 2.69 10.37 21.61
C LEU A 193 1.19 10.46 21.25
N ALA A 194 0.77 9.78 20.19
CA ALA A 194 -0.64 9.75 19.78
C ALA A 194 -1.51 9.09 20.86
N LYS A 195 -1.08 7.95 21.40
CA LYS A 195 -1.76 7.23 22.48
C LYS A 195 -1.95 8.13 23.73
N ASN A 196 -0.89 8.80 24.17
CA ASN A 196 -0.93 9.67 25.34
C ASN A 196 -1.88 10.85 25.11
N LYS A 197 -1.77 11.53 23.95
CA LYS A 197 -2.66 12.63 23.59
C LYS A 197 -4.13 12.20 23.59
N MET A 198 -4.46 11.03 23.06
CA MET A 198 -5.84 10.54 23.04
C MET A 198 -6.35 10.20 24.45
N SER A 199 -5.51 9.70 25.34
CA SER A 199 -5.90 9.38 26.72
C SER A 199 -6.22 10.63 27.58
N GLU A 200 -5.71 11.80 27.19
CA GLU A 200 -5.93 13.08 27.87
C GLU A 200 -7.19 13.82 27.38
N MET A 201 -7.78 13.38 26.25
CA MET A 201 -8.97 14.03 25.71
C MET A 201 -10.18 13.78 26.60
N LYS A 202 -10.88 14.86 26.93
CA LYS A 202 -12.16 14.82 27.66
C LYS A 202 -13.28 15.17 26.69
N PHE A 203 -14.33 14.38 26.70
CA PHE A 203 -15.55 14.59 25.91
C PHE A 203 -16.69 14.94 26.84
#